data_1c0e9d78a38ad9f179b6e1dba47d3364
#
_entry.id   1c0e9d78a38ad9f179b6e1dba47d3364
#
_cell.length_a   1.000
_cell.length_b   1.000
_cell.length_c   1.000
_cell.angle_alpha   90.00
_cell.angle_beta   90.00
_cell.angle_gamma   90.00
#
_symmetry.space_group_name_H-M   'P 1'
#
loop_
_entity.id
_entity.type
_entity.pdbx_description
1 polymer ?
#
loop_
_entity_poly.entity_id
_entity_poly.type
_entity_poly.pdbx_seq_one_letter_code
_entity_poly.pdbx_strand_id
1 'polypeptide(L)'
;MASPKVLLLLLALLVGQAPQHPPPYPRPGTTQVFENDVIAVWDVAWLKQKYPLHTHRYDLIGVSYVEGDRIITQGDAPGRLSSTKPWVFQSNVAGNTHVEEGASDPPMRAILMEVKAATPRTDVAEATDGLRQVVGAPSWENRRTFAWAIPPGTAAPTHRHARDAVELVFTGATPATTPTVTFVPAGTAHAGPVPEAGGRVFIFELK
;
A
#
# COMPACT_ATOMS: atom_id res chain seq x y z
N MET A 1 -22.43 43.80 -33.39
CA MET A 1 -21.02 43.94 -32.95
C MET A 1 -20.86 43.18 -31.66
N ALA A 2 -20.25 42.02 -31.68
CA ALA A 2 -20.05 41.19 -30.50
C ALA A 2 -18.87 41.75 -29.66
N SER A 3 -19.07 41.91 -28.36
CA SER A 3 -18.11 42.50 -27.43
C SER A 3 -16.83 41.66 -27.36
N PRO A 4 -15.62 42.25 -27.42
CA PRO A 4 -14.36 41.51 -27.37
C PRO A 4 -14.10 40.78 -26.03
N LYS A 5 -14.93 41.04 -25.01
CA LYS A 5 -14.83 40.36 -23.69
C LYS A 5 -15.30 38.91 -23.71
N VAL A 6 -16.09 38.46 -24.68
CA VAL A 6 -16.58 37.07 -24.77
C VAL A 6 -15.52 36.14 -25.38
N LEU A 7 -14.62 36.68 -26.19
CA LEU A 7 -13.59 35.89 -26.86
C LEU A 7 -12.44 35.49 -25.89
N LEU A 8 -12.16 36.27 -24.85
CA LEU A 8 -11.13 35.95 -23.88
C LEU A 8 -11.51 34.81 -22.90
N LEU A 9 -12.80 34.60 -22.63
CA LEU A 9 -13.28 33.56 -21.72
C LEU A 9 -13.23 32.15 -22.35
N LEU A 10 -13.29 32.05 -23.65
CA LEU A 10 -13.21 30.78 -24.37
C LEU A 10 -11.77 30.29 -24.59
N LEU A 11 -10.78 31.17 -24.55
CA LEU A 11 -9.36 30.77 -24.68
C LEU A 11 -8.77 30.24 -23.36
N ALA A 12 -9.36 30.55 -22.22
CA ALA A 12 -8.87 30.09 -20.89
C ALA A 12 -9.23 28.60 -20.62
N LEU A 13 -10.13 27.99 -21.37
CA LEU A 13 -10.56 26.59 -21.22
C LEU A 13 -9.70 25.58 -21.99
N LEU A 14 -8.73 26.06 -22.78
CA LEU A 14 -7.78 25.23 -23.53
C LEU A 14 -6.41 25.11 -22.87
N VAL A 15 -6.28 25.45 -21.56
CA VAL A 15 -5.08 25.08 -20.79
C VAL A 15 -5.08 23.57 -20.72
N GLY A 16 -4.24 22.95 -21.56
CA GLY A 16 -4.15 21.54 -21.76
C GLY A 16 -4.02 20.79 -20.42
N GLN A 17 -4.94 19.87 -20.19
CA GLN A 17 -4.77 18.90 -19.13
C GLN A 17 -3.46 18.17 -19.43
N ALA A 18 -2.48 18.25 -18.52
CA ALA A 18 -1.27 17.46 -18.64
C ALA A 18 -1.68 16.00 -18.88
N PRO A 19 -1.00 15.28 -19.79
CA PRO A 19 -1.35 13.91 -20.08
C PRO A 19 -1.43 13.10 -18.78
N GLN A 20 -2.62 12.63 -18.44
CA GLN A 20 -2.81 11.78 -17.28
C GLN A 20 -2.26 10.40 -17.63
N HIS A 21 -1.12 10.06 -17.04
CA HIS A 21 -0.59 8.71 -17.14
C HIS A 21 -1.59 7.73 -16.48
N PRO A 22 -1.67 6.48 -16.95
CA PRO A 22 -2.52 5.47 -16.34
C PRO A 22 -2.12 5.25 -14.87
N PRO A 23 -3.03 4.73 -14.04
CA PRO A 23 -2.67 4.27 -12.69
C PRO A 23 -1.75 3.04 -12.77
N PRO A 24 -1.01 2.72 -11.67
CA PRO A 24 -0.14 1.55 -11.62
C PRO A 24 -0.89 0.22 -11.74
N TYR A 25 -2.16 0.20 -11.33
CA TYR A 25 -3.01 -0.99 -11.28
C TYR A 25 -4.40 -0.74 -11.89
N PRO A 26 -5.06 -1.80 -12.47
CA PRO A 26 -4.52 -3.15 -12.68
C PRO A 26 -3.50 -3.22 -13.83
N ARG A 27 -2.58 -4.20 -13.75
CA ARG A 27 -1.61 -4.53 -14.81
C ARG A 27 -1.29 -6.04 -14.79
N PRO A 28 -0.62 -6.62 -15.80
CA PRO A 28 -0.13 -8.00 -15.73
C PRO A 28 0.68 -8.26 -14.45
N GLY A 29 0.41 -9.38 -13.78
CA GLY A 29 1.03 -9.73 -12.51
C GLY A 29 0.37 -9.11 -11.28
N THR A 30 -0.81 -8.49 -11.41
CA THR A 30 -1.56 -7.95 -10.26
C THR A 30 -2.93 -8.58 -10.11
N THR A 31 -3.33 -8.79 -8.85
CA THR A 31 -4.66 -9.23 -8.47
C THR A 31 -5.19 -8.33 -7.36
N GLN A 32 -6.36 -7.77 -7.53
CA GLN A 32 -7.03 -7.04 -6.47
C GLN A 32 -7.59 -8.04 -5.46
N VAL A 33 -7.15 -7.93 -4.20
CA VAL A 33 -7.52 -8.88 -3.15
C VAL A 33 -8.54 -8.31 -2.16
N PHE A 34 -8.64 -6.98 -2.08
CA PHE A 34 -9.64 -6.28 -1.29
C PHE A 34 -9.85 -4.86 -1.80
N GLU A 35 -11.06 -4.32 -1.64
CA GLU A 35 -11.37 -2.91 -1.89
C GLU A 35 -12.57 -2.43 -1.08
N ASN A 36 -12.49 -1.20 -0.60
CA ASN A 36 -13.59 -0.40 -0.07
C ASN A 36 -13.38 1.08 -0.38
N ASP A 37 -14.15 1.98 0.21
CA ASP A 37 -14.02 3.43 -0.04
C ASP A 37 -12.70 4.02 0.49
N VAL A 38 -12.03 3.36 1.43
CA VAL A 38 -10.82 3.84 2.11
C VAL A 38 -9.55 3.33 1.43
N ILE A 39 -9.53 2.06 1.02
CA ILE A 39 -8.34 1.40 0.47
C ILE A 39 -8.67 0.51 -0.73
N ALA A 40 -7.65 0.27 -1.56
CA ALA A 40 -7.58 -0.86 -2.49
C ALA A 40 -6.31 -1.66 -2.22
N VAL A 41 -6.41 -2.98 -2.09
CA VAL A 41 -5.28 -3.87 -1.78
C VAL A 41 -5.00 -4.77 -2.97
N TRP A 42 -3.75 -4.80 -3.37
CA TRP A 42 -3.25 -5.51 -4.53
C TRP A 42 -2.17 -6.52 -4.15
N ASP A 43 -2.29 -7.74 -4.63
CA ASP A 43 -1.16 -8.67 -4.71
C ASP A 43 -0.42 -8.38 -6.02
N VAL A 44 0.83 -7.98 -5.93
CA VAL A 44 1.65 -7.49 -7.05
C VAL A 44 2.84 -8.40 -7.25
N ALA A 45 2.94 -9.00 -8.43
CA ALA A 45 4.14 -9.66 -8.93
C ALA A 45 4.79 -8.80 -10.02
N TRP A 46 6.06 -8.49 -9.88
CA TRP A 46 6.83 -7.81 -10.94
C TRP A 46 7.35 -8.85 -11.92
N LEU A 47 6.50 -9.19 -12.92
CA LEU A 47 6.90 -10.09 -14.00
C LEU A 47 8.09 -9.51 -14.77
N LYS A 48 8.90 -10.38 -15.38
CA LYS A 48 10.11 -10.01 -16.13
C LYS A 48 9.77 -9.28 -17.43
N GLN A 49 9.18 -8.09 -17.26
CA GLN A 49 8.75 -7.20 -18.35
C GLN A 49 8.75 -5.74 -17.89
N LYS A 50 8.87 -4.83 -18.82
CA LYS A 50 8.74 -3.39 -18.59
C LYS A 50 7.25 -3.01 -18.60
N TYR A 51 6.82 -2.28 -17.58
CA TYR A 51 5.46 -1.75 -17.46
C TYR A 51 5.37 -0.34 -18.04
N PRO A 52 4.20 0.11 -18.48
CA PRO A 52 4.01 1.48 -18.96
C PRO A 52 4.37 2.53 -17.91
N LEU A 53 4.74 3.72 -18.37
CA LEU A 53 4.84 4.91 -17.51
C LEU A 53 3.47 5.13 -16.84
N HIS A 54 3.47 5.24 -15.51
CA HIS A 54 2.25 5.39 -14.72
C HIS A 54 2.45 6.39 -13.59
N THR A 55 1.33 6.89 -13.05
CA THR A 55 1.32 7.82 -11.92
C THR A 55 0.51 7.24 -10.79
N HIS A 56 1.08 7.19 -9.58
CA HIS A 56 0.37 6.81 -8.37
C HIS A 56 -0.66 7.88 -8.01
N ARG A 57 -1.94 7.53 -8.05
CA ARG A 57 -3.03 8.45 -7.66
C ARG A 57 -3.12 8.62 -6.15
N TYR A 58 -2.74 7.58 -5.42
CA TYR A 58 -2.82 7.50 -3.97
C TYR A 58 -1.46 7.18 -3.36
N ASP A 59 -1.32 7.47 -2.07
CA ASP A 59 -0.20 6.95 -1.30
C ASP A 59 -0.29 5.42 -1.26
N LEU A 60 0.84 4.78 -1.50
CA LEU A 60 0.98 3.34 -1.53
C LEU A 60 1.78 2.90 -0.31
N ILE A 61 1.29 1.89 0.37
CA ILE A 61 1.95 1.24 1.50
C ILE A 61 1.81 -0.27 1.38
N GLY A 62 2.71 -1.03 2.00
CA GLY A 62 2.59 -2.48 2.01
C GLY A 62 3.85 -3.18 2.46
N VAL A 63 3.95 -4.46 2.12
CA VAL A 63 5.08 -5.32 2.49
C VAL A 63 5.43 -6.27 1.35
N SER A 64 6.74 -6.39 1.06
CA SER A 64 7.24 -7.44 0.17
C SER A 64 7.25 -8.78 0.89
N TYR A 65 6.94 -9.87 0.19
CA TYR A 65 6.92 -11.20 0.77
C TYR A 65 7.67 -12.26 -0.06
N VAL A 66 7.96 -11.97 -1.34
CA VAL A 66 8.91 -12.73 -2.15
C VAL A 66 10.03 -11.80 -2.55
N GLU A 67 11.29 -12.22 -2.30
CA GLU A 67 12.46 -11.45 -2.71
C GLU A 67 12.58 -11.36 -4.22
N GLY A 68 13.25 -10.32 -4.68
CA GLY A 68 13.55 -10.16 -6.09
C GLY A 68 14.00 -8.75 -6.43
N ASP A 69 14.23 -8.57 -7.71
CA ASP A 69 14.78 -7.35 -8.28
C ASP A 69 13.76 -6.68 -9.22
N ARG A 70 13.78 -5.36 -9.21
CA ARG A 70 13.07 -4.54 -10.18
C ARG A 70 13.94 -3.34 -10.58
N ILE A 71 13.74 -2.85 -11.80
CA ILE A 71 14.36 -1.62 -12.29
C ILE A 71 13.29 -0.52 -12.22
N ILE A 72 13.64 0.62 -11.61
CA ILE A 72 12.78 1.79 -11.49
C ILE A 72 13.43 2.94 -12.28
N THR A 73 12.67 3.51 -13.22
CA THR A 73 13.10 4.64 -14.04
C THR A 73 12.19 5.84 -13.79
N GLN A 74 12.76 6.96 -13.37
CA GLN A 74 12.04 8.22 -13.12
C GLN A 74 12.47 9.28 -14.13
N GLY A 75 11.51 9.82 -14.89
CA GLY A 75 11.80 10.78 -15.95
C GLY A 75 12.81 10.23 -16.96
N ASP A 76 13.79 11.03 -17.33
CA ASP A 76 14.88 10.68 -18.26
C ASP A 76 16.10 10.05 -17.57
N ALA A 77 16.03 9.79 -16.26
CA ALA A 77 17.15 9.19 -15.53
C ALA A 77 17.36 7.72 -15.96
N PRO A 78 18.59 7.21 -15.89
CA PRO A 78 18.84 5.78 -16.08
C PRO A 78 18.05 4.94 -15.09
N GLY A 79 17.58 3.76 -15.53
CA GLY A 79 16.91 2.81 -14.66
C GLY A 79 17.82 2.37 -13.51
N ARG A 80 17.28 2.40 -12.30
CA ARG A 80 17.98 1.99 -11.06
C ARG A 80 17.49 0.62 -10.62
N LEU A 81 18.41 -0.34 -10.47
CA LEU A 81 18.11 -1.64 -9.88
C LEU A 81 17.76 -1.46 -8.40
N SER A 82 16.69 -2.11 -8.00
CA SER A 82 16.18 -2.14 -6.62
C SER A 82 15.95 -3.59 -6.20
N SER A 83 16.86 -4.11 -5.39
CA SER A 83 16.74 -5.46 -4.79
C SER A 83 15.94 -5.36 -3.50
N THR A 84 14.98 -6.25 -3.32
CA THR A 84 14.10 -6.23 -2.15
C THR A 84 14.09 -7.62 -1.51
N LYS A 85 14.24 -7.66 -0.19
CA LYS A 85 14.11 -8.86 0.62
C LYS A 85 12.66 -9.09 1.07
N PRO A 86 12.28 -10.31 1.47
CA PRO A 86 10.98 -10.56 2.08
C PRO A 86 10.82 -9.73 3.38
N TRP A 87 9.57 -9.40 3.70
CA TRP A 87 9.17 -8.75 4.94
C TRP A 87 9.68 -7.30 5.10
N VAL A 88 10.00 -6.64 3.99
CA VAL A 88 10.39 -5.23 3.97
C VAL A 88 9.16 -4.36 3.66
N PHE A 89 8.92 -3.36 4.49
CA PHE A 89 7.87 -2.37 4.25
C PHE A 89 8.16 -1.59 2.96
N GLN A 90 7.11 -1.39 2.19
CA GLN A 90 7.12 -0.66 0.93
C GLN A 90 6.26 0.59 1.04
N SER A 91 6.69 1.67 0.41
CA SER A 91 5.84 2.86 0.27
C SER A 91 6.15 3.63 -1.00
N ASN A 92 5.14 4.32 -1.49
CA ASN A 92 5.26 5.31 -2.55
C ASN A 92 4.29 6.46 -2.28
N VAL A 93 4.57 7.63 -2.78
CA VAL A 93 3.73 8.80 -2.55
C VAL A 93 2.82 9.07 -3.75
N ALA A 94 1.64 9.60 -3.48
CA ALA A 94 0.74 10.09 -4.52
C ALA A 94 1.44 11.13 -5.39
N GLY A 95 1.20 11.10 -6.70
CA GLY A 95 1.82 11.96 -7.69
C GLY A 95 3.18 11.45 -8.22
N ASN A 96 3.77 10.43 -7.61
CA ASN A 96 5.00 9.85 -8.14
C ASN A 96 4.73 9.17 -9.49
N THR A 97 5.53 9.54 -10.50
CA THR A 97 5.42 9.03 -11.87
C THR A 97 6.71 8.32 -12.25
N HIS A 98 6.61 7.06 -12.66
CA HIS A 98 7.77 6.26 -13.03
C HIS A 98 7.40 5.06 -13.91
N VAL A 99 8.45 4.42 -14.42
CA VAL A 99 8.39 3.13 -15.09
C VAL A 99 8.98 2.08 -14.16
N GLU A 100 8.37 0.90 -14.11
CA GLU A 100 8.91 -0.27 -13.43
C GLU A 100 9.16 -1.40 -14.43
N GLU A 101 10.14 -2.23 -14.13
CA GLU A 101 10.45 -3.46 -14.87
C GLU A 101 10.86 -4.54 -13.88
N GLY A 102 10.23 -5.72 -13.94
CA GLY A 102 10.68 -6.87 -13.14
C GLY A 102 11.98 -7.45 -13.70
N ALA A 103 12.95 -7.72 -12.83
CA ALA A 103 14.30 -8.13 -13.23
C ALA A 103 14.72 -9.51 -12.68
N SER A 104 13.90 -10.13 -11.81
CA SER A 104 14.20 -11.43 -11.20
C SER A 104 13.27 -12.55 -11.67
N ASP A 105 13.73 -13.79 -11.48
CA ASP A 105 12.98 -15.01 -11.66
C ASP A 105 13.32 -15.95 -10.49
N PRO A 106 12.37 -16.30 -9.61
CA PRO A 106 10.97 -15.93 -9.64
C PRO A 106 10.74 -14.41 -9.48
N PRO A 107 9.56 -13.88 -9.87
CA PRO A 107 9.27 -12.45 -9.74
C PRO A 107 9.17 -12.03 -8.28
N MET A 108 9.70 -10.85 -7.95
CA MET A 108 9.43 -10.19 -6.69
C MET A 108 7.91 -10.06 -6.48
N ARG A 109 7.44 -10.27 -5.23
CA ARG A 109 6.02 -10.05 -4.88
C ARG A 109 5.84 -9.21 -3.63
N ALA A 110 4.78 -8.41 -3.63
CA ALA A 110 4.38 -7.60 -2.49
C ALA A 110 2.85 -7.50 -2.41
N ILE A 111 2.34 -7.33 -1.18
CA ILE A 111 1.01 -6.77 -0.98
C ILE A 111 1.16 -5.27 -0.85
N LEU A 112 0.44 -4.55 -1.71
CA LEU A 112 0.44 -3.10 -1.75
C LEU A 112 -0.97 -2.57 -1.59
N MET A 113 -1.13 -1.52 -0.78
CA MET A 113 -2.40 -0.88 -0.47
C MET A 113 -2.36 0.57 -0.95
N GLU A 114 -3.30 0.95 -1.80
CA GLU A 114 -3.58 2.33 -2.16
C GLU A 114 -4.49 2.93 -1.09
N VAL A 115 -4.03 3.97 -0.38
CA VAL A 115 -4.82 4.67 0.63
C VAL A 115 -5.61 5.78 -0.05
N LYS A 116 -6.89 5.50 -0.35
CA LYS A 116 -7.78 6.37 -1.15
C LYS A 116 -8.30 7.57 -0.37
N ALA A 117 -8.56 7.41 0.93
CA ALA A 117 -9.09 8.45 1.80
C ALA A 117 -8.32 8.51 3.13
N ALA A 118 -8.34 9.67 3.77
CA ALA A 118 -7.90 9.81 5.15
C ALA A 118 -8.97 9.20 6.06
N THR A 119 -8.55 8.45 7.07
CA THR A 119 -9.48 7.90 8.06
C THR A 119 -9.51 8.83 9.27
N PRO A 120 -10.70 9.25 9.74
CA PRO A 120 -10.80 10.03 10.95
C PRO A 120 -10.34 9.19 12.15
N ARG A 121 -9.64 9.83 13.09
CA ARG A 121 -9.37 9.22 14.38
C ARG A 121 -10.69 9.17 15.16
N THR A 122 -11.02 8.00 15.71
CA THR A 122 -12.10 7.88 16.69
C THR A 122 -11.58 8.23 18.09
N ASP A 123 -12.45 8.67 18.99
CA ASP A 123 -12.12 8.99 20.40
C ASP A 123 -11.88 7.74 21.25
N VAL A 124 -11.36 6.67 20.66
CA VAL A 124 -10.90 5.52 21.42
C VAL A 124 -9.64 5.94 22.18
N ALA A 125 -9.70 5.91 23.51
CA ALA A 125 -8.57 6.28 24.35
C ALA A 125 -7.35 5.39 24.00
N GLU A 126 -6.15 5.99 23.94
CA GLU A 126 -4.90 5.25 23.66
C GLU A 126 -4.69 4.09 24.67
N ALA A 127 -5.24 4.20 25.87
CA ALA A 127 -5.24 3.12 26.87
C ALA A 127 -5.98 1.84 26.44
N THR A 128 -6.80 1.89 25.39
CA THR A 128 -7.49 0.71 24.81
C THR A 128 -6.81 0.16 23.55
N ASP A 129 -5.72 0.79 23.09
CA ASP A 129 -4.88 0.27 22.03
C ASP A 129 -4.02 -0.90 22.55
N GLY A 130 -4.65 -2.06 22.68
CA GLY A 130 -4.01 -3.27 23.16
C GLY A 130 -2.82 -3.71 22.28
N LEU A 131 -2.80 -3.32 21.00
CA LEU A 131 -1.70 -3.63 20.10
C LEU A 131 -0.40 -2.93 20.58
N ARG A 132 -0.46 -1.64 20.91
CA ARG A 132 0.70 -0.91 21.44
C ARG A 132 1.19 -1.46 22.79
N GLN A 133 0.27 -1.95 23.61
CA GLN A 133 0.61 -2.55 24.92
C GLN A 133 1.32 -3.90 24.76
N VAL A 134 0.96 -4.70 23.77
CA VAL A 134 1.49 -6.06 23.57
C VAL A 134 2.70 -6.06 22.63
N VAL A 135 2.65 -5.30 21.56
CA VAL A 135 3.69 -5.29 20.51
C VAL A 135 4.64 -4.10 20.66
N GLY A 136 4.23 -3.05 21.37
CA GLY A 136 5.01 -1.84 21.55
C GLY A 136 4.85 -0.83 20.41
N ALA A 137 5.87 -0.01 20.18
CA ALA A 137 5.87 1.01 19.15
C ALA A 137 5.75 0.40 17.74
N PRO A 138 5.20 1.14 16.76
CA PRO A 138 5.20 0.71 15.37
C PRO A 138 6.60 0.36 14.87
N SER A 139 6.69 -0.74 14.12
CA SER A 139 7.94 -1.15 13.46
C SER A 139 8.31 -0.21 12.32
N TRP A 140 7.34 0.48 11.75
CA TRP A 140 7.48 1.41 10.65
C TRP A 140 6.35 2.43 10.64
N GLU A 141 6.63 3.64 10.14
CA GLU A 141 5.68 4.73 10.07
C GLU A 141 5.93 5.62 8.85
N ASN A 142 4.87 6.11 8.24
CA ASN A 142 4.89 7.21 7.27
C ASN A 142 3.72 8.17 7.50
N ARG A 143 3.50 9.10 6.55
CA ARG A 143 2.43 10.11 6.66
C ARG A 143 1.01 9.53 6.66
N ARG A 144 0.82 8.28 6.20
CA ARG A 144 -0.49 7.65 6.01
C ARG A 144 -0.73 6.46 6.92
N THR A 145 0.31 5.96 7.61
CA THR A 145 0.13 4.74 8.37
C THR A 145 1.13 4.58 9.50
N PHE A 146 0.71 3.85 10.52
CA PHE A 146 1.57 3.12 11.44
C PHE A 146 1.53 1.64 11.05
N ALA A 147 2.66 0.95 11.09
CA ALA A 147 2.72 -0.46 10.75
C ALA A 147 3.49 -1.26 11.79
N TRP A 148 2.97 -2.43 12.10
CA TRP A 148 3.57 -3.41 13.00
C TRP A 148 3.85 -4.71 12.27
N ALA A 149 5.02 -5.29 12.50
CA ALA A 149 5.30 -6.69 12.23
C ALA A 149 5.11 -7.46 13.52
N ILE A 150 4.11 -8.32 13.60
CA ILE A 150 3.80 -9.08 14.82
C ILE A 150 4.79 -10.24 14.95
N PRO A 151 5.53 -10.35 16.08
CA PRO A 151 6.44 -11.45 16.29
C PRO A 151 5.71 -12.81 16.26
N PRO A 152 6.31 -13.86 15.68
CA PRO A 152 5.74 -15.21 15.71
C PRO A 152 5.42 -15.66 17.15
N GLY A 153 4.25 -16.29 17.34
CA GLY A 153 3.81 -16.75 18.66
C GLY A 153 3.26 -15.66 19.59
N THR A 154 3.23 -14.40 19.14
CA THR A 154 2.61 -13.31 19.89
C THR A 154 1.12 -13.30 19.59
N ALA A 155 0.30 -13.50 20.60
CA ALA A 155 -1.15 -13.29 20.52
C ALA A 155 -1.46 -11.85 20.90
N ALA A 156 -2.07 -11.08 20.02
CA ALA A 156 -2.64 -9.80 20.41
C ALA A 156 -3.98 -10.07 21.15
N PRO A 157 -4.14 -9.61 22.40
CA PRO A 157 -5.40 -9.75 23.13
C PRO A 157 -6.50 -9.00 22.37
N THR A 158 -7.76 -9.17 22.82
CA THR A 158 -8.86 -8.34 22.31
C THR A 158 -8.53 -6.86 22.54
N HIS A 159 -8.52 -6.11 21.44
CA HIS A 159 -8.18 -4.68 21.43
C HIS A 159 -9.04 -3.90 20.44
N ARG A 160 -8.81 -2.61 20.35
CA ARG A 160 -9.45 -1.70 19.40
C ARG A 160 -8.36 -0.81 18.78
N HIS A 161 -8.53 -0.48 17.54
CA HIS A 161 -7.72 0.55 16.87
C HIS A 161 -8.40 1.91 16.98
N ALA A 162 -7.62 2.97 17.22
CA ALA A 162 -8.13 4.34 17.18
C ALA A 162 -8.42 4.83 15.74
N ARG A 163 -7.98 4.09 14.75
CA ARG A 163 -8.16 4.34 13.30
C ARG A 163 -8.50 3.05 12.60
N ASP A 164 -8.98 3.14 11.36
CA ASP A 164 -9.14 1.96 10.54
C ASP A 164 -7.80 1.23 10.39
N ALA A 165 -7.85 -0.09 10.43
CA ALA A 165 -6.67 -0.92 10.30
C ALA A 165 -6.83 -1.98 9.21
N VAL A 166 -5.70 -2.45 8.69
CA VAL A 166 -5.62 -3.57 7.76
C VAL A 166 -4.66 -4.60 8.32
N GLU A 167 -5.14 -5.82 8.44
CA GLU A 167 -4.35 -6.97 8.87
C GLU A 167 -4.02 -7.85 7.68
N LEU A 168 -2.74 -8.20 7.54
CA LEU A 168 -2.24 -9.13 6.55
C LEU A 168 -1.70 -10.38 7.26
N VAL A 169 -2.30 -11.53 6.98
CA VAL A 169 -1.89 -12.80 7.57
C VAL A 169 -1.29 -13.71 6.50
N PHE A 170 0.02 -13.90 6.58
CA PHE A 170 0.75 -14.85 5.74
C PHE A 170 0.88 -16.18 6.45
N THR A 171 0.50 -17.27 5.78
CA THR A 171 0.64 -18.65 6.29
C THR A 171 1.95 -19.26 5.79
N GLY A 172 2.65 -19.96 6.68
CA GLY A 172 3.91 -20.65 6.34
C GLY A 172 5.16 -19.76 6.30
N ALA A 173 6.32 -20.39 6.35
CA ALA A 173 7.62 -19.70 6.39
C ALA A 173 8.02 -19.09 5.04
N THR A 174 7.56 -19.68 3.95
CA THR A 174 7.78 -19.24 2.57
C THR A 174 6.42 -19.01 1.93
N PRO A 175 5.90 -17.79 1.92
CA PRO A 175 4.58 -17.55 1.38
C PRO A 175 4.62 -17.73 -0.14
N ALA A 176 4.06 -18.83 -0.60
CA ALA A 176 3.74 -19.04 -2.02
C ALA A 176 2.38 -18.48 -2.38
N THR A 177 1.58 -18.10 -1.37
CA THR A 177 0.17 -17.73 -1.51
C THR A 177 -0.06 -16.29 -1.07
N THR A 178 -1.04 -15.65 -1.69
CA THR A 178 -1.58 -14.36 -1.28
C THR A 178 -2.06 -14.44 0.18
N PRO A 179 -1.73 -13.47 1.05
CA PRO A 179 -2.18 -13.48 2.44
C PRO A 179 -3.70 -13.25 2.55
N THR A 180 -4.25 -13.63 3.70
CA THR A 180 -5.57 -13.16 4.10
C THR A 180 -5.49 -11.68 4.43
N VAL A 181 -6.43 -10.89 3.91
CA VAL A 181 -6.57 -9.45 4.15
C VAL A 181 -7.84 -9.21 4.95
N THR A 182 -7.73 -8.57 6.10
CA THR A 182 -8.87 -8.18 6.93
C THR A 182 -8.85 -6.66 7.14
N PHE A 183 -9.96 -5.99 6.84
CA PHE A 183 -10.16 -4.58 7.17
C PHE A 183 -10.90 -4.49 8.51
N VAL A 184 -10.35 -3.74 9.45
CA VAL A 184 -10.89 -3.53 10.79
C VAL A 184 -11.28 -2.05 10.94
N PRO A 185 -12.58 -1.73 10.99
CA PRO A 185 -13.02 -0.36 11.22
C PRO A 185 -12.57 0.17 12.58
N ALA A 186 -12.26 1.46 12.65
CA ALA A 186 -11.90 2.16 13.88
C ALA A 186 -12.91 1.89 15.00
N GLY A 187 -12.41 1.68 16.21
CA GLY A 187 -13.23 1.42 17.40
C GLY A 187 -13.81 -0.01 17.49
N THR A 188 -13.62 -0.87 16.48
CA THR A 188 -14.10 -2.25 16.51
C THR A 188 -13.24 -3.10 17.44
N ALA A 189 -13.87 -3.77 18.40
CA ALA A 189 -13.18 -4.74 19.27
C ALA A 189 -12.95 -6.05 18.50
N HIS A 190 -11.72 -6.53 18.47
CA HIS A 190 -11.38 -7.81 17.84
C HIS A 190 -10.14 -8.43 18.51
N ALA A 191 -9.98 -9.73 18.37
CA ALA A 191 -8.74 -10.41 18.70
C ALA A 191 -7.81 -10.31 17.50
N GLY A 192 -6.57 -9.90 17.71
CA GLY A 192 -5.59 -9.87 16.63
C GLY A 192 -5.29 -11.29 16.13
N PRO A 193 -4.94 -11.43 14.83
CA PRO A 193 -4.58 -12.73 14.30
C PRO A 193 -3.30 -13.26 14.96
N VAL A 194 -3.25 -14.57 15.19
CA VAL A 194 -2.06 -15.25 15.71
C VAL A 194 -1.33 -15.85 14.52
N PRO A 195 -0.06 -15.48 14.26
CA PRO A 195 0.69 -16.10 13.19
C PRO A 195 0.91 -17.58 13.50
N GLU A 196 0.55 -18.45 12.56
CA GLU A 196 0.92 -19.88 12.61
C GLU A 196 2.45 -20.05 12.63
N ALA A 197 2.90 -21.24 12.97
CA ALA A 197 4.33 -21.55 12.94
C ALA A 197 4.94 -21.25 11.57
N GLY A 198 5.91 -20.34 11.53
CA GLY A 198 6.53 -19.83 10.30
C GLY A 198 5.74 -18.75 9.56
N GLY A 199 4.51 -18.47 9.94
CA GLY A 199 3.70 -17.38 9.37
C GLY A 199 4.16 -15.99 9.81
N ARG A 200 3.59 -14.98 9.19
CA ARG A 200 3.81 -13.55 9.51
C ARG A 200 2.48 -12.82 9.56
N VAL A 201 2.38 -11.88 10.47
CA VAL A 201 1.26 -10.93 10.55
C VAL A 201 1.79 -9.52 10.50
N PHE A 202 1.18 -8.71 9.65
CA PHE A 202 1.42 -7.27 9.59
C PHE A 202 0.10 -6.55 9.82
N ILE A 203 0.14 -5.50 10.64
CA ILE A 203 -1.01 -4.64 10.90
C ILE A 203 -0.66 -3.22 10.47
N PHE A 204 -1.52 -2.60 9.69
CA PHE A 204 -1.38 -1.24 9.19
C PHE A 204 -2.55 -0.41 9.72
N GLU A 205 -2.29 0.50 10.66
CA GLU A 205 -3.27 1.47 11.15
C GLU A 205 -3.21 2.72 10.26
N LEU A 206 -4.34 3.09 9.64
CA LEU A 206 -4.42 4.19 8.66
C LEU A 206 -4.53 5.55 9.35
N LYS A 207 -3.92 6.58 8.75
CA LYS A 207 -3.94 7.98 9.26
C LYS A 207 -4.84 8.88 8.42
#